data_73de82f7f303c1a6afef046281a74c46
#
_entry.id   73de82f7f303c1a6afef046281a74c46
#
_cell.length_a   1.000
_cell.length_b   1.000
_cell.length_c   1.000
_cell.angle_alpha   90.00
_cell.angle_beta   90.00
_cell.angle_gamma   90.00
#
_symmetry.space_group_name_H-M   'P 1'
#
loop_
_entity.id
_entity.type
_entity.pdbx_description
1 polymer ?
#
loop_
_entity_poly.entity_id
_entity_poly.type
_entity_poly.pdbx_seq_one_letter_code
_entity_poly.pdbx_strand_id
1 'polypeptide(L)'
;MGHELRGKTVGLVGIGHIGRRVAKLARAFGMNVLATDPYLTAEEIQRRDAQPATLEEVLRKSDIVSLHCPRDKSTMKLMDARAFAVMKRGALFISTARGGIHDEAALSEALRSGQLSGAGLDVWEQEPPPLDHPLLGMDNVVAMFHTAGVSHEARRNVAAIAAEQIVAAMKGGRPERLINPEVWPAYAARFEHILGFPVHHQQDTLE
;
A
#
# COMPACT_ATOMS: atom_id res chain seq x y z
N MET A 1 8.68 -18.19 21.55
CA MET A 1 10.01 -17.82 20.97
C MET A 1 9.78 -17.18 19.62
N GLY A 2 10.49 -16.09 19.29
CA GLY A 2 10.44 -15.43 17.99
C GLY A 2 11.43 -16.03 16.99
N HIS A 3 11.35 -15.57 15.74
CA HIS A 3 12.26 -15.93 14.66
C HIS A 3 13.05 -14.72 14.20
N GLU A 4 14.31 -14.92 13.80
CA GLU A 4 15.10 -13.85 13.20
C GLU A 4 14.63 -13.51 11.78
N LEU A 5 14.68 -12.22 11.43
CA LEU A 5 14.38 -11.76 10.07
C LEU A 5 15.54 -11.96 9.11
N ARG A 6 16.79 -11.96 9.61
CA ARG A 6 17.99 -12.11 8.79
C ARG A 6 17.94 -13.41 7.98
N GLY A 7 18.20 -13.29 6.67
CA GLY A 7 18.17 -14.41 5.73
C GLY A 7 16.77 -14.86 5.30
N LYS A 8 15.69 -14.36 5.93
CA LYS A 8 14.32 -14.61 5.48
C LYS A 8 14.02 -13.80 4.22
N THR A 9 13.04 -14.25 3.46
CA THR A 9 12.58 -13.56 2.25
C THR A 9 11.24 -12.88 2.51
N VAL A 10 11.17 -11.56 2.25
CA VAL A 10 9.91 -10.83 2.16
C VAL A 10 9.54 -10.62 0.70
N GLY A 11 8.29 -10.92 0.37
CA GLY A 11 7.68 -10.70 -0.92
C GLY A 11 6.73 -9.52 -0.87
N LEU A 12 6.96 -8.53 -1.72
CA LEU A 12 6.15 -7.32 -1.81
C LEU A 12 5.26 -7.37 -3.04
N VAL A 13 3.97 -7.25 -2.84
CA VAL A 13 2.99 -7.08 -3.92
C VAL A 13 2.68 -5.59 -4.04
N GLY A 14 3.27 -4.95 -5.05
CA GLY A 14 3.36 -3.51 -5.20
C GLY A 14 4.62 -2.92 -4.54
N ILE A 15 5.42 -2.19 -5.32
CA ILE A 15 6.65 -1.54 -4.81
C ILE A 15 6.66 -0.03 -5.12
N GLY A 16 5.50 0.61 -4.92
CA GLY A 16 5.31 2.05 -5.02
C GLY A 16 5.99 2.83 -3.88
N HIS A 17 5.35 3.93 -3.45
CA HIS A 17 5.92 4.80 -2.40
C HIS A 17 6.11 4.11 -1.05
N ILE A 18 5.19 3.23 -0.65
CA ILE A 18 5.26 2.48 0.61
C ILE A 18 6.16 1.27 0.45
N GLY A 19 5.90 0.41 -0.56
CA GLY A 19 6.63 -0.83 -0.77
C GLY A 19 8.15 -0.63 -0.87
N ARG A 20 8.63 0.40 -1.59
CA ARG A 20 10.08 0.72 -1.66
C ARG A 20 10.71 1.08 -0.31
N ARG A 21 9.95 1.70 0.61
CA ARG A 21 10.44 1.99 1.96
C ARG A 21 10.50 0.73 2.80
N VAL A 22 9.50 -0.14 2.67
CA VAL A 22 9.51 -1.47 3.30
C VAL A 22 10.69 -2.30 2.77
N ALA A 23 10.94 -2.30 1.45
CA ALA A 23 12.09 -2.98 0.86
C ALA A 23 13.42 -2.51 1.48
N LYS A 24 13.62 -1.19 1.56
CA LYS A 24 14.83 -0.61 2.17
C LYS A 24 15.00 -1.03 3.63
N LEU A 25 13.93 -1.01 4.42
CA LEU A 25 13.98 -1.42 5.83
C LEU A 25 14.23 -2.93 5.96
N ALA A 26 13.56 -3.76 5.16
CA ALA A 26 13.75 -5.21 5.16
C ALA A 26 15.21 -5.58 4.82
N ARG A 27 15.81 -4.90 3.83
CA ARG A 27 17.24 -5.06 3.50
C ARG A 27 18.15 -4.69 4.68
N ALA A 28 17.82 -3.63 5.42
CA ALA A 28 18.58 -3.23 6.61
C ALA A 28 18.51 -4.29 7.73
N PHE A 29 17.42 -5.06 7.81
CA PHE A 29 17.31 -6.23 8.69
C PHE A 29 18.00 -7.50 8.13
N GLY A 30 18.66 -7.41 6.98
CA GLY A 30 19.35 -8.54 6.36
C GLY A 30 18.41 -9.53 5.67
N MET A 31 17.20 -9.09 5.27
CA MET A 31 16.25 -9.91 4.52
C MET A 31 16.57 -9.91 3.02
N ASN A 32 16.15 -10.98 2.33
CA ASN A 32 15.98 -10.98 0.88
C ASN A 32 14.64 -10.33 0.53
N VAL A 33 14.63 -9.49 -0.50
CA VAL A 33 13.40 -8.80 -0.93
C VAL A 33 13.06 -9.18 -2.36
N LEU A 34 11.91 -9.81 -2.56
CA LEU A 34 11.28 -10.02 -3.86
C LEU A 34 10.14 -9.02 -4.04
N ALA A 35 9.92 -8.54 -5.25
CA ALA A 35 8.78 -7.68 -5.52
C ALA A 35 8.16 -7.94 -6.89
N THR A 36 6.86 -7.79 -6.95
CA THR A 36 6.08 -7.74 -8.20
C THR A 36 5.30 -6.43 -8.27
N ASP A 37 5.36 -5.78 -9.42
CA ASP A 37 4.59 -4.57 -9.72
C ASP A 37 4.35 -4.51 -11.23
N PRO A 38 3.10 -4.57 -11.71
CA PRO A 38 2.81 -4.64 -13.14
C PRO A 38 3.09 -3.33 -13.90
N TYR A 39 3.32 -2.24 -13.18
CA TYR A 39 3.55 -0.90 -13.75
C TYR A 39 5.03 -0.51 -13.82
N LEU A 40 5.93 -1.39 -13.37
CA LEU A 40 7.36 -1.12 -13.27
C LEU A 40 8.18 -2.13 -14.06
N THR A 41 9.26 -1.67 -14.68
CA THR A 41 10.25 -2.56 -15.29
C THR A 41 11.08 -3.29 -14.24
N ALA A 42 11.76 -4.36 -14.64
CA ALA A 42 12.66 -5.10 -13.76
C ALA A 42 13.76 -4.20 -13.16
N GLU A 43 14.32 -3.30 -13.99
CA GLU A 43 15.34 -2.34 -13.58
C GLU A 43 14.82 -1.31 -12.57
N GLU A 44 13.55 -0.89 -12.71
CA GLU A 44 12.92 0.02 -11.75
C GLU A 44 12.67 -0.65 -10.41
N ILE A 45 12.28 -1.93 -10.39
CA ILE A 45 12.15 -2.73 -9.17
C ILE A 45 13.52 -2.90 -8.51
N GLN A 46 14.56 -3.22 -9.27
CA GLN A 46 15.93 -3.35 -8.74
C GLN A 46 16.43 -2.05 -8.10
N ARG A 47 16.16 -0.89 -8.72
CA ARG A 47 16.50 0.42 -8.16
C ARG A 47 15.75 0.76 -6.85
N ARG A 48 14.73 -0.04 -6.51
CA ARG A 48 13.96 0.07 -5.25
C ARG A 48 14.35 -0.97 -4.21
N ASP A 49 15.58 -1.49 -4.28
CA ASP A 49 16.16 -2.46 -3.33
C ASP A 49 15.46 -3.84 -3.31
N ALA A 50 14.79 -4.23 -4.39
CA ALA A 50 14.11 -5.52 -4.50
C ALA A 50 14.52 -6.28 -5.76
N GLN A 51 14.47 -7.59 -5.71
CA GLN A 51 14.62 -8.47 -6.86
C GLN A 51 13.26 -8.60 -7.56
N PRO A 52 13.16 -8.31 -8.87
CA PRO A 52 11.92 -8.48 -9.61
C PRO A 52 11.54 -9.96 -9.69
N ALA A 53 10.26 -10.22 -9.52
CA ALA A 53 9.69 -11.56 -9.56
C ALA A 53 8.23 -11.52 -10.04
N THR A 54 7.73 -12.62 -10.57
CA THR A 54 6.31 -12.79 -10.84
C THR A 54 5.53 -12.91 -9.54
N LEU A 55 4.21 -12.67 -9.56
CA LEU A 55 3.37 -12.85 -8.38
C LEU A 55 3.51 -14.27 -7.82
N GLU A 56 3.48 -15.28 -8.68
CA GLU A 56 3.63 -16.67 -8.26
C GLU A 56 4.96 -16.93 -7.57
N GLU A 57 6.06 -16.37 -8.09
CA GLU A 57 7.38 -16.49 -7.46
C GLU A 57 7.43 -15.78 -6.10
N VAL A 58 6.83 -14.58 -6.00
CA VAL A 58 6.69 -13.86 -4.73
C VAL A 58 5.96 -14.74 -3.72
N LEU A 59 4.83 -15.32 -4.09
CA LEU A 59 4.05 -16.17 -3.19
C LEU A 59 4.79 -17.43 -2.76
N ARG A 60 5.41 -18.16 -3.71
CA ARG A 60 6.08 -19.43 -3.44
C ARG A 60 7.40 -19.31 -2.69
N LYS A 61 8.14 -18.21 -2.89
CA LYS A 61 9.51 -18.07 -2.38
C LYS A 61 9.61 -17.27 -1.08
N SER A 62 8.54 -16.55 -0.68
CA SER A 62 8.58 -15.64 0.47
C SER A 62 8.19 -16.31 1.77
N ASP A 63 8.90 -15.97 2.84
CA ASP A 63 8.55 -16.34 4.22
C ASP A 63 7.50 -15.36 4.79
N ILE A 64 7.47 -14.14 4.24
CA ILE A 64 6.52 -13.09 4.57
C ILE A 64 6.02 -12.49 3.26
N VAL A 65 4.71 -12.41 3.05
CA VAL A 65 4.11 -11.70 1.91
C VAL A 65 3.39 -10.46 2.42
N SER A 66 3.70 -9.30 1.84
CA SER A 66 3.10 -8.01 2.25
C SER A 66 2.51 -7.27 1.06
N LEU A 67 1.26 -6.80 1.21
CA LEU A 67 0.53 -6.07 0.18
C LEU A 67 0.75 -4.57 0.29
N HIS A 68 1.10 -3.93 -0.83
CA HIS A 68 1.29 -2.48 -0.98
C HIS A 68 0.72 -1.96 -2.31
N CYS A 69 -0.08 -2.76 -3.00
CA CYS A 69 -0.77 -2.37 -4.23
C CYS A 69 -2.06 -1.59 -3.93
N PRO A 70 -2.54 -0.74 -4.86
CA PRO A 70 -3.85 -0.11 -4.74
C PRO A 70 -4.97 -1.13 -4.91
N ARG A 71 -6.18 -0.78 -4.43
CA ARG A 71 -7.39 -1.55 -4.71
C ARG A 71 -8.03 -1.05 -6.00
N ASP A 72 -8.07 -1.91 -7.00
CA ASP A 72 -8.77 -1.70 -8.26
C ASP A 72 -9.35 -3.02 -8.79
N LYS A 73 -9.89 -3.01 -10.01
CA LYS A 73 -10.51 -4.21 -10.60
C LYS A 73 -9.52 -5.37 -10.77
N SER A 74 -8.24 -5.09 -10.96
CA SER A 74 -7.20 -6.11 -11.18
C SER A 74 -6.68 -6.70 -9.87
N THR A 75 -6.85 -6.00 -8.75
CA THR A 75 -6.35 -6.39 -7.44
C THR A 75 -7.44 -6.88 -6.48
N MET A 76 -8.72 -6.75 -6.85
CA MET A 76 -9.82 -7.31 -6.07
C MET A 76 -9.68 -8.83 -5.94
N LYS A 77 -9.66 -9.32 -4.70
CA LYS A 77 -9.45 -10.75 -4.35
C LYS A 77 -8.20 -11.35 -5.01
N LEU A 78 -7.15 -10.53 -5.22
CA LEU A 78 -5.87 -10.99 -5.73
C LEU A 78 -5.28 -12.10 -4.86
N MET A 79 -5.47 -12.00 -3.54
CA MET A 79 -5.11 -13.02 -2.56
C MET A 79 -6.35 -13.86 -2.23
N ASP A 80 -6.69 -14.75 -3.14
CA ASP A 80 -7.75 -15.75 -2.98
C ASP A 80 -7.23 -17.05 -2.33
N ALA A 81 -8.09 -18.07 -2.23
CA ALA A 81 -7.72 -19.37 -1.66
C ALA A 81 -6.56 -20.04 -2.40
N ARG A 82 -6.45 -19.85 -3.73
CA ARG A 82 -5.35 -20.41 -4.54
C ARG A 82 -4.05 -19.68 -4.25
N ALA A 83 -4.10 -18.36 -4.14
CA ALA A 83 -2.94 -17.54 -3.79
C ALA A 83 -2.39 -17.93 -2.40
N PHE A 84 -3.25 -18.10 -1.40
CA PHE A 84 -2.80 -18.58 -0.08
C PHE A 84 -2.26 -20.02 -0.11
N ALA A 85 -2.86 -20.90 -0.89
CA ALA A 85 -2.42 -22.29 -1.00
C ALA A 85 -1.03 -22.45 -1.62
N VAL A 86 -0.60 -21.54 -2.50
CA VAL A 86 0.74 -21.58 -3.13
C VAL A 86 1.82 -20.89 -2.30
N MET A 87 1.47 -20.13 -1.25
CA MET A 87 2.45 -19.58 -0.31
C MET A 87 3.23 -20.69 0.40
N LYS A 88 4.41 -20.37 0.91
CA LYS A 88 5.14 -21.32 1.75
C LYS A 88 4.28 -21.74 2.94
N ARG A 89 4.27 -23.01 3.27
CA ARG A 89 3.64 -23.46 4.51
C ARG A 89 4.31 -22.80 5.72
N GLY A 90 3.49 -22.22 6.59
CA GLY A 90 3.96 -21.47 7.75
C GLY A 90 4.43 -20.04 7.44
N ALA A 91 4.21 -19.53 6.24
CA ALA A 91 4.49 -18.12 5.91
C ALA A 91 3.58 -17.16 6.70
N LEU A 92 4.01 -15.91 6.78
CA LEU A 92 3.22 -14.80 7.33
C LEU A 92 2.60 -13.99 6.19
N PHE A 93 1.38 -13.49 6.42
CA PHE A 93 0.69 -12.59 5.51
C PHE A 93 0.45 -11.23 6.17
N ILE A 94 0.76 -10.12 5.47
CA ILE A 94 0.60 -8.76 5.97
C ILE A 94 -0.19 -7.93 4.96
N SER A 95 -1.22 -7.23 5.43
CA SER A 95 -1.98 -6.29 4.62
C SER A 95 -2.19 -4.97 5.36
N THR A 96 -1.53 -3.92 4.85
CA THR A 96 -1.74 -2.52 5.22
C THR A 96 -2.17 -1.70 4.00
N ALA A 97 -2.68 -2.36 2.95
CA ALA A 97 -3.05 -1.73 1.69
C ALA A 97 -4.52 -1.26 1.70
N ARG A 98 -5.45 -2.11 1.29
CA ARG A 98 -6.91 -1.85 1.32
C ARG A 98 -7.65 -3.16 1.50
N GLY A 99 -8.81 -3.11 2.17
CA GLY A 99 -9.73 -4.24 2.26
C GLY A 99 -10.22 -4.68 0.89
N GLY A 100 -10.58 -5.97 0.76
CA GLY A 100 -11.03 -6.59 -0.49
C GLY A 100 -9.93 -6.96 -1.49
N ILE A 101 -8.65 -6.63 -1.23
CA ILE A 101 -7.52 -7.15 -2.03
C ILE A 101 -7.25 -8.60 -1.65
N HIS A 102 -7.43 -8.97 -0.39
CA HIS A 102 -7.43 -10.35 0.08
C HIS A 102 -8.85 -10.80 0.42
N ASP A 103 -9.12 -12.07 0.20
CA ASP A 103 -10.36 -12.71 0.61
C ASP A 103 -10.22 -13.12 2.08
N GLU A 104 -11.01 -12.49 2.97
CA GLU A 104 -10.91 -12.69 4.43
C GLU A 104 -11.35 -14.11 4.85
N ALA A 105 -12.31 -14.71 4.13
CA ALA A 105 -12.74 -16.08 4.40
C ALA A 105 -11.64 -17.08 4.00
N ALA A 106 -11.01 -16.89 2.84
CA ALA A 106 -9.89 -17.71 2.39
C ALA A 106 -8.67 -17.57 3.31
N LEU A 107 -8.37 -16.36 3.79
CA LEU A 107 -7.30 -16.12 4.77
C LEU A 107 -7.59 -16.84 6.09
N SER A 108 -8.82 -16.74 6.57
CA SER A 108 -9.25 -17.43 7.79
C SER A 108 -9.02 -18.95 7.71
N GLU A 109 -9.36 -19.57 6.57
CA GLU A 109 -9.12 -21.00 6.35
C GLU A 109 -7.63 -21.34 6.25
N ALA A 110 -6.84 -20.51 5.56
CA ALA A 110 -5.39 -20.71 5.46
C ALA A 110 -4.69 -20.64 6.84
N LEU A 111 -5.19 -19.79 7.75
CA LEU A 111 -4.68 -19.69 9.11
C LEU A 111 -5.11 -20.89 9.97
N ARG A 112 -6.39 -21.33 9.88
CA ARG A 112 -6.90 -22.49 10.64
C ARG A 112 -6.24 -23.80 10.23
N SER A 113 -6.00 -23.99 8.93
CA SER A 113 -5.33 -25.20 8.41
C SER A 113 -3.83 -25.23 8.69
N GLY A 114 -3.24 -24.15 9.21
CA GLY A 114 -1.80 -24.02 9.40
C GLY A 114 -1.02 -23.90 8.08
N GLN A 115 -1.69 -23.55 6.99
CA GLN A 115 -1.04 -23.16 5.74
C GLN A 115 -0.23 -21.87 5.97
N LEU A 116 -0.83 -20.91 6.68
CA LEU A 116 -0.15 -19.71 7.16
C LEU A 116 0.05 -19.79 8.68
N SER A 117 1.18 -19.32 9.18
CA SER A 117 1.46 -19.28 10.62
C SER A 117 0.87 -18.07 11.32
N GLY A 118 0.57 -17.00 10.57
CA GLY A 118 -0.02 -15.80 11.14
C GLY A 118 -0.30 -14.74 10.10
N ALA A 119 -1.07 -13.72 10.49
CA ALA A 119 -1.35 -12.55 9.68
C ALA A 119 -1.28 -11.25 10.48
N GLY A 120 -0.90 -10.15 9.81
CA GLY A 120 -0.99 -8.78 10.29
C GLY A 120 -1.93 -7.97 9.39
N LEU A 121 -3.05 -7.50 9.93
CA LEU A 121 -4.10 -6.84 9.18
C LEU A 121 -4.39 -5.46 9.75
N ASP A 122 -4.31 -4.44 8.92
CA ASP A 122 -4.70 -3.07 9.27
C ASP A 122 -5.97 -2.64 8.51
N VAL A 123 -6.38 -3.40 7.50
CA VAL A 123 -7.47 -3.06 6.58
C VAL A 123 -8.42 -4.24 6.40
N TRP A 124 -9.72 -3.94 6.20
CA TRP A 124 -10.80 -4.91 6.21
C TRP A 124 -11.75 -4.70 5.04
N GLU A 125 -12.48 -5.74 4.62
CA GLU A 125 -13.53 -5.62 3.59
C GLU A 125 -14.62 -4.66 4.04
N GLN A 126 -15.00 -4.75 5.33
CA GLN A 126 -15.87 -3.78 6.00
C GLN A 126 -15.07 -3.07 7.10
N GLU A 127 -15.09 -1.75 7.11
CA GLU A 127 -14.41 -0.93 8.13
C GLU A 127 -15.42 -0.05 8.90
N PRO A 128 -15.48 -0.15 10.25
CA PRO A 128 -14.77 -1.13 11.08
C PRO A 128 -15.30 -2.55 10.87
N PRO A 129 -14.45 -3.59 11.09
CA PRO A 129 -14.90 -4.98 11.02
C PRO A 129 -15.91 -5.28 12.14
N PRO A 130 -16.91 -6.16 11.90
CA PRO A 130 -17.81 -6.63 12.94
C PRO A 130 -17.04 -7.23 14.12
N LEU A 131 -17.53 -7.04 15.34
CA LEU A 131 -16.82 -7.52 16.54
C LEU A 131 -16.73 -9.06 16.63
N ASP A 132 -17.63 -9.76 15.96
CA ASP A 132 -17.67 -11.21 15.84
C ASP A 132 -16.90 -11.73 14.60
N HIS A 133 -16.14 -10.87 13.94
CA HIS A 133 -15.37 -11.25 12.76
C HIS A 133 -14.37 -12.38 13.10
N PRO A 134 -14.35 -13.50 12.33
CA PRO A 134 -13.55 -14.67 12.67
C PRO A 134 -12.06 -14.40 12.86
N LEU A 135 -11.47 -13.50 12.06
CA LEU A 135 -10.06 -13.15 12.14
C LEU A 135 -9.69 -12.37 13.42
N LEU A 136 -10.64 -11.66 14.04
CA LEU A 136 -10.39 -10.93 15.29
C LEU A 136 -10.22 -11.86 16.49
N GLY A 137 -10.79 -13.08 16.44
CA GLY A 137 -10.69 -14.08 17.49
C GLY A 137 -9.52 -15.05 17.36
N MET A 138 -8.63 -14.87 16.37
CA MET A 138 -7.50 -15.77 16.14
C MET A 138 -6.23 -15.29 16.85
N ASP A 139 -5.60 -16.13 17.66
CA ASP A 139 -4.37 -15.83 18.41
C ASP A 139 -3.15 -15.55 17.49
N ASN A 140 -3.20 -16.02 16.24
CA ASN A 140 -2.16 -15.82 15.24
C ASN A 140 -2.45 -14.66 14.28
N VAL A 141 -3.40 -13.77 14.62
CA VAL A 141 -3.72 -12.56 13.87
C VAL A 141 -3.44 -11.32 14.72
N VAL A 142 -2.63 -10.42 14.18
CA VAL A 142 -2.48 -9.06 14.72
C VAL A 142 -3.43 -8.16 13.94
N ALA A 143 -4.51 -7.73 14.59
CA ALA A 143 -5.55 -6.90 13.99
C ALA A 143 -5.41 -5.45 14.44
N MET A 144 -5.43 -4.54 13.48
CA MET A 144 -5.50 -3.09 13.68
C MET A 144 -6.70 -2.52 12.91
N PHE A 145 -7.02 -1.26 13.11
CA PHE A 145 -8.23 -0.62 12.57
C PHE A 145 -7.85 0.58 11.68
N HIS A 146 -7.12 0.29 10.60
CA HIS A 146 -6.66 1.26 9.59
C HIS A 146 -5.83 2.40 10.20
N THR A 147 -4.92 2.02 11.09
CA THR A 147 -4.10 2.93 11.90
C THR A 147 -2.60 2.80 11.67
N ALA A 148 -2.14 1.89 10.81
CA ALA A 148 -0.71 1.68 10.55
C ALA A 148 0.02 2.93 10.04
N GLY A 149 -0.69 3.85 9.37
CA GLY A 149 -0.15 5.14 8.92
C GLY A 149 -0.39 6.30 9.88
N VAL A 150 -0.97 6.07 11.05
CA VAL A 150 -1.39 7.14 11.96
C VAL A 150 -0.31 7.43 13.01
N SER A 151 0.34 8.59 12.88
CA SER A 151 1.17 9.19 13.92
C SER A 151 0.83 10.68 14.07
N HIS A 152 1.29 11.31 15.14
CA HIS A 152 1.13 12.75 15.31
C HIS A 152 1.76 13.54 14.16
N GLU A 153 2.96 13.12 13.72
CA GLU A 153 3.68 13.72 12.61
C GLU A 153 2.97 13.50 11.27
N ALA A 154 2.49 12.28 11.01
CA ALA A 154 1.76 11.97 9.79
C ALA A 154 0.49 12.82 9.66
N ARG A 155 -0.31 12.93 10.74
CA ARG A 155 -1.51 13.77 10.77
C ARG A 155 -1.19 15.23 10.51
N ARG A 156 -0.19 15.78 11.20
CA ARG A 156 0.25 17.16 10.99
C ARG A 156 0.71 17.41 9.56
N ASN A 157 1.54 16.51 9.03
CA ASN A 157 2.10 16.66 7.69
C ASN A 157 0.99 16.55 6.60
N VAL A 158 0.05 15.63 6.74
CA VAL A 158 -1.10 15.50 5.82
C VAL A 158 -1.94 16.77 5.85
N ALA A 159 -2.25 17.30 7.05
CA ALA A 159 -3.03 18.53 7.17
C ALA A 159 -2.29 19.74 6.57
N ALA A 160 -1.01 19.89 6.83
CA ALA A 160 -0.19 20.97 6.26
C ALA A 160 -0.14 20.90 4.74
N ILE A 161 0.19 19.74 4.17
CA ILE A 161 0.26 19.52 2.72
C ILE A 161 -1.12 19.77 2.05
N ALA A 162 -2.21 19.33 2.69
CA ALA A 162 -3.55 19.58 2.16
C ALA A 162 -3.87 21.08 2.16
N ALA A 163 -3.59 21.78 3.27
CA ALA A 163 -3.80 23.22 3.38
C ALA A 163 -2.97 24.01 2.36
N GLU A 164 -1.70 23.67 2.18
CA GLU A 164 -0.83 24.29 1.17
C GLU A 164 -1.39 24.15 -0.25
N GLN A 165 -1.86 22.97 -0.63
CA GLN A 165 -2.45 22.75 -1.95
C GLN A 165 -3.79 23.47 -2.14
N ILE A 166 -4.64 23.54 -1.09
CA ILE A 166 -5.88 24.31 -1.13
C ILE A 166 -5.56 25.80 -1.30
N VAL A 167 -4.62 26.33 -0.52
CA VAL A 167 -4.22 27.73 -0.62
C VAL A 167 -3.61 28.03 -1.99
N ALA A 168 -2.79 27.15 -2.54
CA ALA A 168 -2.25 27.29 -3.88
C ALA A 168 -3.38 27.37 -4.93
N ALA A 169 -4.34 26.46 -4.88
CA ALA A 169 -5.49 26.47 -5.78
C ALA A 169 -6.33 27.75 -5.64
N MET A 170 -6.61 28.19 -4.41
CA MET A 170 -7.37 29.42 -4.14
C MET A 170 -6.67 30.70 -4.59
N LYS A 171 -5.35 30.66 -4.72
CA LYS A 171 -4.53 31.77 -5.29
C LYS A 171 -4.35 31.67 -6.81
N GLY A 172 -5.00 30.72 -7.47
CA GLY A 172 -4.86 30.48 -8.92
C GLY A 172 -3.63 29.63 -9.29
N GLY A 173 -2.89 29.11 -8.31
CA GLY A 173 -1.77 28.21 -8.55
C GLY A 173 -2.23 26.77 -8.79
N ARG A 174 -1.55 26.03 -9.65
CA ARG A 174 -1.81 24.62 -9.86
C ARG A 174 -1.28 23.80 -8.67
N PRO A 175 -2.12 22.98 -7.98
CA PRO A 175 -1.64 22.11 -6.93
C PRO A 175 -0.59 21.13 -7.45
N GLU A 176 0.50 20.97 -6.72
CA GLU A 176 1.63 20.10 -7.12
C GLU A 176 1.22 18.63 -7.22
N ARG A 177 0.26 18.19 -6.40
CA ARG A 177 -0.21 16.79 -6.31
C ARG A 177 -1.60 16.58 -6.90
N LEU A 178 -1.88 17.23 -8.02
CA LEU A 178 -3.15 17.06 -8.72
C LEU A 178 -3.25 15.65 -9.31
N ILE A 179 -4.24 14.86 -8.84
CA ILE A 179 -4.43 13.45 -9.23
C ILE A 179 -5.00 13.33 -10.64
N ASN A 180 -5.84 14.29 -11.06
CA ASN A 180 -6.54 14.33 -12.34
C ASN A 180 -6.16 15.59 -13.11
N PRO A 181 -4.94 15.66 -13.66
CA PRO A 181 -4.39 16.86 -14.29
C PRO A 181 -5.20 17.36 -15.51
N GLU A 182 -6.00 16.49 -16.12
CA GLU A 182 -6.88 16.80 -17.24
C GLU A 182 -8.01 17.78 -16.90
N VAL A 183 -8.38 17.91 -15.63
CA VAL A 183 -9.42 18.87 -15.21
C VAL A 183 -8.87 20.28 -15.04
N TRP A 184 -7.57 20.47 -15.03
CA TRP A 184 -6.97 21.76 -14.73
C TRP A 184 -7.40 22.90 -15.69
N PRO A 185 -7.48 22.70 -17.03
CA PRO A 185 -7.95 23.76 -17.94
C PRO A 185 -9.37 24.21 -17.62
N ALA A 186 -10.28 23.28 -17.31
CA ALA A 186 -11.65 23.62 -16.94
C ALA A 186 -11.73 24.35 -15.59
N TYR A 187 -10.90 23.95 -14.62
CA TYR A 187 -10.77 24.65 -13.35
C TYR A 187 -10.26 26.07 -13.55
N ALA A 188 -9.21 26.27 -14.36
CA ALA A 188 -8.59 27.57 -14.64
C ALA A 188 -9.59 28.55 -15.25
N ALA A 189 -10.34 28.13 -16.27
CA ALA A 189 -11.36 28.97 -16.92
C ALA A 189 -12.48 29.34 -15.94
N ARG A 190 -12.93 28.40 -15.10
CA ARG A 190 -13.94 28.67 -14.08
C ARG A 190 -13.42 29.60 -12.98
N PHE A 191 -12.18 29.44 -12.57
CA PHE A 191 -11.53 30.29 -11.57
C PHE A 191 -11.45 31.73 -12.03
N GLU A 192 -10.99 31.97 -13.27
CA GLU A 192 -10.91 33.30 -13.89
C GLU A 192 -12.29 33.95 -14.03
N HIS A 193 -13.29 33.17 -14.47
CA HIS A 193 -14.66 33.66 -14.58
C HIS A 193 -15.27 34.11 -13.24
N ILE A 194 -14.99 33.39 -12.15
CA ILE A 194 -15.58 33.68 -10.83
C ILE A 194 -14.83 34.78 -10.09
N LEU A 195 -13.48 34.74 -10.14
CA LEU A 195 -12.64 35.61 -9.32
C LEU A 195 -12.07 36.81 -10.06
N GLY A 196 -12.19 36.86 -11.41
CA GLY A 196 -11.80 37.99 -12.23
C GLY A 196 -10.27 38.14 -12.44
N PHE A 197 -9.48 37.15 -12.07
CA PHE A 197 -8.04 37.11 -12.35
C PHE A 197 -7.59 35.72 -12.81
N PRO A 198 -6.56 35.64 -13.69
CA PRO A 198 -6.14 34.37 -14.29
C PRO A 198 -5.42 33.48 -13.29
N VAL A 199 -5.38 32.17 -13.59
CA VAL A 199 -4.51 31.22 -12.89
C VAL A 199 -3.05 31.49 -13.25
N HIS A 200 -2.14 31.32 -12.28
CA HIS A 200 -0.70 31.42 -12.51
C HIS A 200 -0.14 30.12 -13.07
N HIS A 201 0.66 30.19 -14.14
CA HIS A 201 1.47 29.07 -14.57
C HIS A 201 2.69 28.91 -13.62
N GLN A 202 3.08 27.66 -13.32
CA GLN A 202 4.18 27.34 -12.38
C GLN A 202 5.57 27.97 -12.71
N GLN A 203 5.69 28.69 -13.83
CA GLN A 203 6.93 29.37 -14.24
C GLN A 203 7.07 30.79 -13.67
N ASP A 204 6.04 31.36 -13.04
CA ASP A 204 6.04 32.77 -12.63
C ASP A 204 6.43 33.00 -11.16
N THR A 205 6.91 31.97 -10.46
CA THR A 205 7.27 32.06 -9.01
C THR A 205 8.76 31.96 -8.72
N LEU A 206 9.62 32.36 -9.68
CA LEU A 206 11.06 32.57 -9.45
C LEU A 206 11.44 34.02 -9.81
N GLU A 207 10.94 34.97 -9.02
CA GLU A 207 11.56 36.28 -8.81
C GLU A 207 11.46 36.69 -7.33
#